data_9ee512040a9b8daef92fbb301c945074
#
_entry.id   9ee512040a9b8daef92fbb301c945074
#
_cell.length_a   1.000
_cell.length_b   1.000
_cell.length_c   1.000
_cell.angle_alpha   90.00
_cell.angle_beta   90.00
_cell.angle_gamma   90.00
#
_symmetry.space_group_name_H-M   'P 1'
#
loop_
_entity.id
_entity.type
_entity.pdbx_description
1 polymer ?
#
loop_
_entity_poly.entity_id
_entity_poly.type
_entity_poly.pdbx_seq_one_letter_code
_entity_poly.pdbx_strand_id
1 'polypeptide(L)'
;MINKFFNLTATIKRQVYVNNKSSYAVVGQFTCNIQPLGEEMSKINEIQTGRGFALFCDEKTQVQETDLIIIGLDEYSVKGITEYKMGGISYKKVLLMKGLK
;
A
#
# COMPACT_ATOMS: atom_id res chain seq x y z
N MET A 1 5.33 -15.45 14.11
CA MET A 1 3.98 -14.89 14.08
C MET A 1 3.94 -13.63 13.23
N ILE A 2 3.12 -13.66 12.23
CA ILE A 2 3.06 -12.58 11.25
C ILE A 2 2.59 -11.25 11.85
N ASN A 3 1.77 -11.29 12.89
CA ASN A 3 1.26 -10.07 13.52
C ASN A 3 2.35 -9.22 14.18
N LYS A 4 3.46 -9.83 14.57
CA LYS A 4 4.59 -9.09 15.13
C LYS A 4 5.40 -8.37 14.06
N PHE A 5 5.31 -8.84 12.82
CA PHE A 5 5.97 -8.22 11.67
C PHE A 5 5.22 -6.97 11.23
N PHE A 6 3.88 -6.98 11.33
CA PHE A 6 3.03 -5.88 10.89
C PHE A 6 2.75 -4.95 12.08
N ASN A 7 3.55 -3.91 12.23
CA ASN A 7 3.50 -3.04 13.40
C ASN A 7 3.03 -1.60 13.12
N LEU A 8 2.71 -1.28 11.87
CA LEU A 8 2.18 0.03 11.51
C LEU A 8 0.71 -0.08 11.14
N THR A 9 -0.05 0.96 11.40
CA THR A 9 -1.46 1.03 11.01
C THR A 9 -1.59 1.95 9.81
N ALA A 10 -2.23 1.43 8.76
CA ALA A 10 -2.49 2.17 7.53
C ALA A 10 -3.99 2.31 7.33
N THR A 11 -4.41 3.42 6.73
CA THR A 11 -5.81 3.67 6.39
C THR A 11 -5.97 3.60 4.88
N ILE A 12 -7.00 2.90 4.41
CA ILE A 12 -7.33 2.80 2.99
C ILE A 12 -8.39 3.84 2.66
N LYS A 13 -8.12 4.70 1.69
CA LYS A 13 -9.11 5.59 1.09
C LYS A 13 -9.37 5.16 -0.34
N ARG A 14 -10.64 5.10 -0.71
CA ARG A 14 -11.06 4.66 -2.04
C ARG A 14 -11.90 5.72 -2.71
N GLN A 15 -11.67 5.90 -4.01
CA GLN A 15 -12.42 6.87 -4.79
C GLN A 15 -13.88 6.43 -4.93
N VAL A 16 -14.79 7.35 -4.63
CA VAL A 16 -16.22 7.14 -4.79
C VAL A 16 -16.82 8.29 -5.60
N TYR A 17 -17.90 8.00 -6.30
CA TYR A 17 -18.61 9.01 -7.11
C TYR A 17 -19.99 9.26 -6.53
N VAL A 18 -20.27 10.51 -6.19
CA VAL A 18 -21.58 10.92 -5.69
C VAL A 18 -21.98 12.17 -6.46
N ASN A 19 -23.14 12.14 -7.09
CA ASN A 19 -23.65 13.29 -7.89
C ASN A 19 -22.65 13.78 -8.93
N ASN A 20 -21.99 12.85 -9.63
CA ASN A 20 -20.97 13.12 -10.65
C ASN A 20 -19.71 13.79 -10.13
N LYS A 21 -19.51 13.79 -8.82
CA LYS A 21 -18.28 14.30 -8.21
C LYS A 21 -17.49 13.14 -7.61
N SER A 22 -16.19 13.13 -7.83
CA SER A 22 -15.33 12.14 -7.21
C SER A 22 -14.81 12.64 -5.86
N SER A 23 -14.73 11.76 -4.91
CA SER A 23 -14.12 12.02 -3.61
C SER A 23 -13.51 10.74 -3.08
N TYR A 24 -12.76 10.83 -1.98
CA TYR A 24 -12.18 9.66 -1.35
C TYR A 24 -12.86 9.40 -0.01
N ALA A 25 -13.25 8.17 0.21
CA ALA A 25 -13.87 7.73 1.46
C ALA A 25 -12.99 6.69 2.14
N VAL A 26 -12.95 6.72 3.46
CA VAL A 26 -12.23 5.72 4.24
C VAL A 26 -12.96 4.39 4.11
N VAL A 27 -12.24 3.37 3.64
CA VAL A 27 -12.77 2.02 3.48
C VAL A 27 -12.48 1.18 4.73
N GLY A 28 -11.29 1.39 5.33
CA GLY A 28 -10.91 0.63 6.49
C GLY A 28 -9.46 0.90 6.89
N GLN A 29 -9.02 0.17 7.90
CA GLN A 29 -7.65 0.22 8.39
C GLN A 29 -7.08 -1.18 8.46
N PHE A 30 -5.77 -1.27 8.37
CA PHE A 30 -5.08 -2.56 8.47
C PHE A 30 -3.68 -2.35 9.04
N THR A 31 -3.09 -3.42 9.57
CA THR A 31 -1.71 -3.39 10.04
C THR A 31 -0.78 -3.83 8.93
N CYS A 32 0.41 -3.24 8.90
CA CYS A 32 1.35 -3.48 7.81
C CYS A 32 2.80 -3.23 8.25
N ASN A 33 3.71 -3.60 7.38
CA ASN A 33 5.12 -3.22 7.45
C ASN A 33 5.46 -2.50 6.16
N ILE A 34 6.22 -1.42 6.23
CA ILE A 34 6.60 -0.65 5.05
C ILE A 34 8.10 -0.49 5.00
N GLN A 35 8.67 -0.63 3.80
CA GLN A 35 10.10 -0.51 3.56
C GLN A 35 10.35 0.31 2.30
N PRO A 36 11.39 1.15 2.25
CA PRO A 36 11.72 1.87 1.03
C PRO A 36 12.20 0.90 -0.05
N LEU A 37 11.87 1.18 -1.31
CA LEU A 37 12.41 0.44 -2.45
C LEU A 37 13.82 0.90 -2.74
N GLY A 38 14.68 -0.06 -3.08
CA GLY A 38 16.00 0.27 -3.57
C GLY A 38 15.93 0.95 -4.94
N GLU A 39 17.02 1.61 -5.33
CA GLU A 39 17.11 2.35 -6.58
C GLU A 39 16.80 1.47 -7.80
N GLU A 40 17.36 0.26 -7.82
CA GLU A 40 17.15 -0.68 -8.92
C GLU A 40 15.69 -1.08 -9.06
N MET A 41 15.05 -1.41 -7.95
CA MET A 41 13.63 -1.80 -7.97
C MET A 41 12.73 -0.64 -8.35
N SER A 42 13.09 0.58 -7.98
CA SER A 42 12.34 1.76 -8.38
C SER A 42 12.39 1.96 -9.90
N LYS A 43 13.54 1.74 -10.53
CA LYS A 43 13.69 1.83 -11.99
C LYS A 43 12.86 0.77 -12.70
N ILE A 44 12.91 -0.47 -12.22
CA ILE A 44 12.17 -1.57 -12.84
C ILE A 44 10.67 -1.30 -12.83
N ASN A 45 10.16 -0.67 -11.77
CA ASN A 45 8.74 -0.41 -11.60
C ASN A 45 8.33 1.00 -12.04
N GLU A 46 9.23 1.73 -12.70
CA GLU A 46 8.96 3.10 -13.20
C GLU A 46 8.54 4.05 -12.08
N ILE A 47 9.11 3.87 -10.89
CA ILE A 47 8.86 4.71 -9.73
C ILE A 47 10.06 5.62 -9.51
N GLN A 48 9.81 6.89 -9.25
CA GLN A 48 10.86 7.85 -8.97
C GLN A 48 11.69 7.41 -7.76
N THR A 49 13.01 7.41 -7.90
CA THR A 49 13.94 7.01 -6.84
C THR A 49 13.70 7.83 -5.58
N GLY A 50 13.67 7.15 -4.45
CA GLY A 50 13.42 7.76 -3.14
C GLY A 50 11.96 7.94 -2.80
N ARG A 51 11.04 7.62 -3.72
CA ARG A 51 9.60 7.76 -3.49
C ARG A 51 8.86 6.44 -3.53
N GLY A 52 9.53 5.36 -3.87
CA GLY A 52 8.94 4.03 -3.92
C GLY A 52 9.06 3.33 -2.58
N PHE A 53 8.01 2.58 -2.22
CA PHE A 53 7.95 1.80 -1.00
C PHE A 53 7.30 0.46 -1.27
N ALA A 54 7.69 -0.54 -0.50
CA ALA A 54 7.04 -1.84 -0.50
C ALA A 54 6.31 -1.98 0.82
N LEU A 55 5.02 -2.22 0.75
CA LEU A 55 4.18 -2.42 1.93
C LEU A 55 3.81 -3.89 1.99
N PHE A 56 3.96 -4.50 3.16
CA PHE A 56 3.61 -5.90 3.40
C PHE A 56 2.44 -5.96 4.36
N CYS A 57 1.40 -6.70 3.99
CA CYS A 57 0.20 -6.84 4.81
C CYS A 57 -0.38 -8.24 4.69
N ASP A 58 -1.39 -8.52 5.52
CA ASP A 58 -2.06 -9.80 5.53
C ASP A 58 -2.78 -10.06 4.20
N GLU A 59 -2.86 -11.33 3.80
CA GLU A 59 -3.51 -11.72 2.55
C GLU A 59 -4.98 -11.32 2.47
N LYS A 60 -5.63 -11.16 3.62
CA LYS A 60 -7.04 -10.79 3.68
C LYS A 60 -7.29 -9.29 3.53
N THR A 61 -6.22 -8.48 3.51
CA THR A 61 -6.35 -7.05 3.34
C THR A 61 -6.91 -6.72 1.96
N GLN A 62 -7.93 -5.88 1.91
CA GLN A 62 -8.64 -5.58 0.65
C GLN A 62 -8.16 -4.27 0.04
N VAL A 63 -6.89 -4.21 -0.33
CA VAL A 63 -6.31 -3.08 -1.04
C VAL A 63 -6.52 -3.27 -2.54
N GLN A 64 -6.85 -2.19 -3.25
CA GLN A 64 -7.01 -2.18 -4.71
C GLN A 64 -6.02 -1.20 -5.33
N GLU A 65 -5.71 -1.38 -6.61
CA GLU A 65 -4.70 -0.57 -7.30
C GLU A 65 -5.05 0.91 -7.39
N THR A 66 -6.32 1.26 -7.26
CA THR A 66 -6.76 2.65 -7.32
C THR A 66 -6.87 3.32 -5.95
N ASP A 67 -6.54 2.59 -4.89
CA ASP A 67 -6.67 3.10 -3.53
C ASP A 67 -5.52 4.05 -3.17
N LEU A 68 -5.77 4.89 -2.16
CA LEU A 68 -4.75 5.64 -1.46
C LEU A 68 -4.51 5.02 -0.10
N ILE A 69 -3.25 4.96 0.29
CA ILE A 69 -2.84 4.43 1.58
C ILE A 69 -2.29 5.58 2.43
N ILE A 70 -2.83 5.75 3.62
CA ILE A 70 -2.42 6.81 4.54
C ILE A 70 -1.72 6.17 5.74
N ILE A 71 -0.48 6.56 5.97
CA ILE A 71 0.29 6.13 7.16
C ILE A 71 0.79 7.38 7.85
N GLY A 72 0.22 7.68 9.03
CA GLY A 72 0.53 8.92 9.72
C GLY A 72 0.09 10.13 8.89
N LEU A 73 1.03 10.98 8.53
CA LEU A 73 0.77 12.16 7.70
C LEU A 73 1.12 11.94 6.24
N ASP A 74 1.61 10.76 5.88
CA ASP A 74 2.05 10.46 4.53
C ASP A 74 0.96 9.76 3.74
N GLU A 75 0.85 10.14 2.47
CA GLU A 75 -0.12 9.58 1.54
C GLU A 75 0.63 8.88 0.41
N TYR A 76 0.18 7.67 0.09
CA TYR A 76 0.81 6.84 -0.93
C TYR A 76 -0.23 6.40 -1.96
N SER A 77 0.16 6.37 -3.23
CA SER A 77 -0.65 5.75 -4.28
C SER A 77 -0.20 4.31 -4.50
N VAL A 78 -1.16 3.42 -4.80
CA VAL A 78 -0.88 2.01 -5.05
C VAL A 78 -0.45 1.85 -6.51
N LYS A 79 0.72 1.22 -6.72
CA LYS A 79 1.26 0.99 -8.07
C LYS A 79 1.13 -0.47 -8.50
N GLY A 80 1.02 -1.39 -7.58
CA GLY A 80 0.86 -2.80 -7.90
C GLY A 80 0.64 -3.61 -6.65
N ILE A 81 0.00 -4.77 -6.81
CA ILE A 81 -0.30 -5.68 -5.71
C ILE A 81 0.11 -7.08 -6.13
N THR A 82 0.90 -7.76 -5.29
CA THR A 82 1.32 -9.13 -5.52
C THR A 82 0.99 -9.95 -4.29
N GLU A 83 0.42 -11.13 -4.50
CA GLU A 83 0.16 -12.07 -3.41
C GLU A 83 1.27 -13.11 -3.36
N TYR A 84 1.75 -13.40 -2.16
CA TYR A 84 2.78 -14.40 -1.93
C TYR A 84 2.27 -15.46 -0.98
N LYS A 85 2.55 -16.72 -1.31
CA LYS A 85 2.27 -17.85 -0.45
C LYS A 85 3.53 -18.67 -0.35
N MET A 86 4.02 -18.84 0.86
CA MET A 86 5.27 -19.58 1.07
C MET A 86 5.25 -20.27 2.43
N GLY A 87 5.39 -21.60 2.43
CA GLY A 87 5.52 -22.36 3.67
C GLY A 87 4.36 -22.20 4.65
N GLY A 88 3.13 -22.08 4.17
CA GLY A 88 1.98 -21.86 5.03
C GLY A 88 1.75 -20.41 5.43
N ILE A 89 2.62 -19.50 4.99
CA ILE A 89 2.48 -18.07 5.23
C ILE A 89 1.98 -17.41 3.94
N SER A 90 0.93 -16.61 4.07
CA SER A 90 0.38 -15.86 2.95
C SER A 90 0.36 -14.37 3.29
N TYR A 91 0.81 -13.54 2.35
CA TYR A 91 0.81 -12.10 2.54
C TYR A 91 0.68 -11.39 1.20
N LYS A 92 0.36 -10.09 1.25
CA LYS A 92 0.35 -9.22 0.07
C LYS A 92 1.51 -8.24 0.14
N LYS A 93 2.15 -8.04 -1.00
CA LYS A 93 3.15 -6.99 -1.19
C LYS A 93 2.53 -5.93 -2.08
N VAL A 94 2.43 -4.71 -1.58
CA VAL A 94 1.85 -3.59 -2.29
C VAL A 94 2.96 -2.61 -2.63
N LEU A 95 3.14 -2.32 -3.92
CA LEU A 95 4.08 -1.30 -4.35
C LEU A 95 3.42 0.06 -4.25
N LEU A 96 4.05 0.97 -3.55
CA LEU A 96 3.53 2.30 -3.26
C LEU A 96 4.45 3.39 -3.80
N MET A 97 3.87 4.51 -4.16
CA MET A 97 4.62 5.72 -4.46
C MET A 97 4.14 6.83 -3.52
N LYS A 98 5.07 7.45 -2.79
CA LYS A 98 4.76 8.54 -1.88
C LYS A 98 4.32 9.77 -2.66
N GLY A 99 3.29 10.45 -2.15
CA GLY A 99 2.79 11.68 -2.74
C GLY A 99 3.80 12.83 -2.68
N LEU A 100 3.57 13.85 -3.49
CA LEU A 100 4.47 15.00 -3.62
C LEU A 100 4.36 16.01 -2.48
N LYS A 101 3.57 15.73 -1.48
CA LYS A 101 3.42 16.65 -0.34
C LYS A 101 4.50 16.46 0.70
#